data_93684fb48cdc1141eaf29715728d9144
#
_entry.id   93684fb48cdc1141eaf29715728d9144
#
_cell.length_a   1.000
_cell.length_b   1.000
_cell.length_c   1.000
_cell.angle_alpha   90.00
_cell.angle_beta   90.00
_cell.angle_gamma   90.00
#
_symmetry.space_group_name_H-M   'P 1'
#
loop_
_entity.id
_entity.type
_entity.pdbx_description
1 polymer ?
#
loop_
_entity_poly.entity_id
_entity_poly.type
_entity_poly.pdbx_seq_one_letter_code
_entity_poly.pdbx_strand_id
1 'polypeptide(L)'
;MWRFDAISARSTRLATFPTAGPDGPELHRLRAGDGLRLTGWLYRPDGGGPHPTVVVLHGGPEAQERPGYSPLFRALVARGIAVFAPNVRGSSGFGHTFGNADNGAARTAAIADVAACVGYLVDAGIAEPGQIGCAGRSYGGYLTLAALTTYPDLFAVGIDVCGMSDLTTFYANTEPWI
;
A
#
# COMPACT_ATOMS: atom_id res chain seq x y z
N MET A 1 21.98 -4.88 6.47
CA MET A 1 22.11 -5.87 7.59
C MET A 1 23.02 -5.29 8.64
N TRP A 2 22.69 -5.46 9.92
CA TRP A 2 23.49 -4.98 11.05
C TRP A 2 23.75 -6.13 12.02
N ARG A 3 24.91 -6.15 12.63
CA ARG A 3 25.23 -7.00 13.78
C ARG A 3 25.23 -6.12 15.03
N PHE A 4 24.49 -6.51 16.05
CA PHE A 4 24.51 -5.88 17.35
C PHE A 4 25.30 -6.79 18.32
N ASP A 5 26.28 -6.20 18.99
CA ASP A 5 27.05 -6.84 20.04
C ASP A 5 26.45 -6.39 21.41
N ALA A 6 25.81 -7.33 22.10
CA ALA A 6 25.12 -7.02 23.34
C ALA A 6 26.05 -6.71 24.53
N ILE A 7 27.32 -7.12 24.44
CA ILE A 7 28.30 -6.89 25.51
C ILE A 7 28.85 -5.46 25.39
N SER A 8 29.24 -5.08 24.19
CA SER A 8 29.81 -3.74 23.95
C SER A 8 28.77 -2.68 23.58
N ALA A 9 27.49 -3.06 23.43
CA ALA A 9 26.39 -2.22 22.94
C ALA A 9 26.68 -1.54 21.59
N ARG A 10 27.51 -2.17 20.75
CA ARG A 10 27.90 -1.62 19.46
C ARG A 10 27.13 -2.27 18.31
N SER A 11 26.68 -1.43 17.38
CA SER A 11 26.12 -1.86 16.11
C SER A 11 27.16 -1.74 14.99
N THR A 12 27.36 -2.81 14.22
CA THR A 12 28.24 -2.82 13.07
C THR A 12 27.43 -3.13 11.82
N ARG A 13 27.49 -2.26 10.81
CA ARG A 13 26.87 -2.53 9.51
C ARG A 13 27.67 -3.62 8.78
N LEU A 14 27.02 -4.75 8.50
CA LEU A 14 27.64 -5.89 7.80
C LEU A 14 27.44 -5.80 6.28
N ALA A 15 26.28 -5.31 5.86
CA ALA A 15 25.98 -5.15 4.44
C ALA A 15 24.96 -4.04 4.23
N THR A 16 25.07 -3.34 3.11
CA THR A 16 24.07 -2.42 2.59
C THR A 16 23.46 -3.08 1.35
N PHE A 17 22.14 -3.22 1.34
CA PHE A 17 21.43 -3.65 0.15
C PHE A 17 20.89 -2.41 -0.54
N PRO A 18 21.01 -2.30 -1.88
CA PRO A 18 20.38 -1.21 -2.61
C PRO A 18 18.87 -1.20 -2.33
N THR A 19 18.35 -0.04 -1.94
CA THR A 19 16.91 0.22 -1.96
C THR A 19 16.44 0.39 -3.41
N ALA A 20 15.13 0.47 -3.64
CA ALA A 20 14.61 0.69 -4.98
C ALA A 20 15.15 2.02 -5.55
N GLY A 21 15.81 1.95 -6.71
CA GLY A 21 16.42 3.11 -7.35
C GLY A 21 17.63 3.69 -6.62
N PRO A 22 18.32 4.68 -7.21
CA PRO A 22 19.49 5.33 -6.61
C PRO A 22 19.12 6.12 -5.34
N ASP A 23 17.89 6.66 -5.24
CA ASP A 23 17.48 7.56 -4.16
C ASP A 23 16.48 6.91 -3.16
N GLY A 24 16.10 5.63 -3.35
CA GLY A 24 15.11 4.95 -2.53
C GLY A 24 13.67 5.37 -2.82
N PRO A 25 12.66 4.82 -2.08
CA PRO A 25 11.27 5.22 -2.24
C PRO A 25 11.00 6.61 -1.66
N GLU A 26 10.14 7.35 -2.34
CA GLU A 26 9.69 8.68 -1.93
C GLU A 26 8.48 8.59 -0.99
N LEU A 27 8.50 9.35 0.11
CA LEU A 27 7.32 9.46 0.98
C LEU A 27 6.37 10.53 0.46
N HIS A 28 5.18 10.11 0.08
CA HIS A 28 4.08 10.97 -0.33
C HIS A 28 3.05 11.16 0.79
N ARG A 29 2.44 12.36 0.81
CA ARG A 29 1.37 12.71 1.74
C ARG A 29 0.19 13.22 0.94
N LEU A 30 -0.98 12.66 1.19
CA LEU A 30 -2.20 13.01 0.49
C LEU A 30 -3.38 13.12 1.47
N ARG A 31 -4.54 13.48 0.97
CA ARG A 31 -5.77 13.53 1.75
C ARG A 31 -6.82 12.62 1.14
N ALA A 32 -7.50 11.87 1.99
CA ALA A 32 -8.73 11.19 1.65
C ALA A 32 -9.85 12.21 1.34
N GLY A 33 -10.94 11.77 0.74
CA GLY A 33 -12.07 12.62 0.39
C GLY A 33 -12.73 13.32 1.59
N ASP A 34 -12.62 12.75 2.79
CA ASP A 34 -13.09 13.34 4.05
C ASP A 34 -12.03 14.23 4.74
N GLY A 35 -10.88 14.43 4.10
CA GLY A 35 -9.79 15.27 4.60
C GLY A 35 -8.78 14.55 5.51
N LEU A 36 -8.98 13.24 5.82
CA LEU A 36 -8.01 12.46 6.59
C LEU A 36 -6.65 12.45 5.88
N ARG A 37 -5.58 12.66 6.62
CA ARG A 37 -4.21 12.62 6.08
C ARG A 37 -3.76 11.17 5.93
N LEU A 38 -3.39 10.81 4.70
CA LEU A 38 -2.81 9.52 4.35
C LEU A 38 -1.34 9.69 3.95
N THR A 39 -0.59 8.61 3.99
CA THR A 39 0.78 8.53 3.48
C THR A 39 0.93 7.35 2.54
N GLY A 40 1.95 7.39 1.68
CA GLY A 40 2.30 6.24 0.86
C GLY A 40 3.76 6.35 0.39
N TRP A 41 4.33 5.22 0.07
CA TRP A 41 5.67 5.13 -0.47
C TRP A 41 5.61 4.92 -1.98
N LEU A 42 6.23 5.81 -2.73
CA LEU A 42 6.34 5.73 -4.19
C LEU A 42 7.71 5.18 -4.58
N TYR A 43 7.69 4.10 -5.33
CA TYR A 43 8.84 3.52 -6.01
C TYR A 43 8.67 3.83 -7.49
N ARG A 44 9.54 4.68 -8.03
CA ARG A 44 9.41 5.21 -9.39
C ARG A 44 10.51 4.68 -10.30
N PRO A 45 10.20 4.35 -11.57
CA PRO A 45 11.21 4.14 -12.60
C PRO A 45 12.04 5.41 -12.83
N ASP A 46 13.25 5.26 -13.35
CA ASP A 46 14.08 6.38 -13.79
C ASP A 46 13.39 7.12 -14.95
N GLY A 47 13.63 8.45 -15.02
CA GLY A 47 13.04 9.32 -16.04
C GLY A 47 11.79 10.06 -15.56
N GLY A 48 11.27 10.94 -16.41
CA GLY A 48 10.04 11.70 -16.15
C GLY A 48 8.80 10.82 -16.33
N GLY A 49 7.79 11.01 -15.46
CA GLY A 49 6.48 10.34 -15.58
C GLY A 49 5.52 11.13 -16.46
N PRO A 50 4.26 10.67 -16.64
CA PRO A 50 3.60 9.60 -15.89
C PRO A 50 4.04 8.19 -16.28
N HIS A 51 3.82 7.22 -15.37
CA HIS A 51 4.13 5.81 -15.60
C HIS A 51 2.88 4.94 -15.38
N PRO A 52 2.76 3.78 -16.04
CA PRO A 52 1.88 2.73 -15.56
C PRO A 52 2.19 2.47 -14.08
N THR A 53 1.15 2.42 -13.23
CA THR A 53 1.35 2.42 -11.79
C THR A 53 0.52 1.32 -11.13
N VAL A 54 1.07 0.63 -10.15
CA VAL A 54 0.34 -0.32 -9.32
C VAL A 54 0.22 0.24 -7.90
N VAL A 55 -1.01 0.39 -7.42
CA VAL A 55 -1.31 0.63 -6.01
C VAL A 55 -1.26 -0.70 -5.28
N VAL A 56 -0.30 -0.87 -4.36
CA VAL A 56 -0.10 -2.12 -3.61
C VAL A 56 -0.56 -1.94 -2.18
N LEU A 57 -1.60 -2.68 -1.80
CA LEU A 57 -2.27 -2.59 -0.52
C LEU A 57 -1.74 -3.68 0.43
N HIS A 58 -1.24 -3.26 1.59
CA HIS A 58 -0.74 -4.20 2.61
C HIS A 58 -1.89 -4.96 3.29
N GLY A 59 -1.55 -6.11 3.88
CA GLY A 59 -2.46 -6.89 4.70
C GLY A 59 -2.64 -6.28 6.10
N GLY A 60 -3.45 -6.92 6.92
CA GLY A 60 -3.70 -6.49 8.28
C GLY A 60 -5.20 -6.44 8.58
N PRO A 61 -5.85 -5.27 8.80
CA PRO A 61 -5.43 -3.88 8.51
C PRO A 61 -4.32 -3.33 9.40
N GLU A 62 -4.14 -3.85 10.58
CA GLU A 62 -3.20 -3.38 11.61
C GLU A 62 -1.73 -3.65 11.23
N ALA A 63 -1.37 -3.45 9.98
CA ALA A 63 0.00 -3.45 9.48
C ALA A 63 0.38 -2.04 9.00
N GLN A 64 1.57 -1.89 8.48
CA GLN A 64 2.07 -0.63 7.95
C GLN A 64 3.01 -0.90 6.79
N GLU A 65 2.82 -0.17 5.69
CA GLU A 65 3.84 -0.13 4.65
C GLU A 65 4.97 0.80 5.07
N ARG A 66 6.19 0.30 4.94
CA ARG A 66 7.43 1.02 5.27
C ARG A 66 8.41 0.95 4.11
N PRO A 67 9.32 1.93 3.99
CA PRO A 67 10.34 1.87 2.95
C PRO A 67 11.23 0.66 3.18
N GLY A 68 11.39 -0.17 2.18
CA GLY A 68 12.15 -1.40 2.31
C GLY A 68 12.52 -2.03 0.97
N TYR A 69 13.30 -3.08 1.05
CA TYR A 69 13.64 -3.88 -0.11
C TYR A 69 12.51 -4.86 -0.42
N SER A 70 11.90 -4.70 -1.58
CA SER A 70 10.93 -5.63 -2.14
C SER A 70 11.40 -6.10 -3.53
N PRO A 71 11.70 -7.39 -3.70
CA PRO A 71 12.05 -7.92 -5.02
C PRO A 71 10.96 -7.69 -6.07
N LEU A 72 9.67 -7.79 -5.67
CA LEU A 72 8.54 -7.54 -6.54
C LEU A 72 8.51 -6.06 -7.00
N PHE A 73 8.64 -5.12 -6.08
CA PHE A 73 8.62 -3.69 -6.42
C PHE A 73 9.78 -3.34 -7.35
N ARG A 74 10.96 -3.88 -7.09
CA ARG A 74 12.11 -3.70 -7.98
C ARG A 74 11.89 -4.27 -9.37
N ALA A 75 11.27 -5.45 -9.46
CA ALA A 75 10.98 -6.07 -10.74
C ALA A 75 9.95 -5.28 -11.57
N LEU A 76 8.97 -4.63 -10.92
CA LEU A 76 8.01 -3.75 -11.56
C LEU A 76 8.69 -2.46 -12.03
N VAL A 77 9.43 -1.79 -11.14
CA VAL A 77 10.17 -0.55 -11.45
C VAL A 77 11.14 -0.75 -12.60
N ALA A 78 11.88 -1.86 -12.61
CA ALA A 78 12.79 -2.20 -13.71
C ALA A 78 12.09 -2.44 -15.06
N ARG A 79 10.75 -2.61 -15.05
CA ARG A 79 9.91 -2.72 -16.25
C ARG A 79 9.17 -1.42 -16.60
N GLY A 80 9.52 -0.32 -15.97
CA GLY A 80 8.88 0.96 -16.21
C GLY A 80 7.54 1.14 -15.49
N ILE A 81 7.21 0.29 -14.51
CA ILE A 81 5.96 0.34 -13.75
C ILE A 81 6.26 0.94 -12.38
N ALA A 82 5.63 2.07 -12.05
CA ALA A 82 5.71 2.64 -10.71
C ALA A 82 4.88 1.82 -9.72
N VAL A 83 5.31 1.84 -8.45
CA VAL A 83 4.58 1.20 -7.36
C VAL A 83 4.27 2.25 -6.31
N PHE A 84 3.00 2.40 -5.97
CA PHE A 84 2.56 3.22 -4.85
C PHE A 84 2.01 2.32 -3.75
N ALA A 85 2.64 2.36 -2.58
CA ALA A 85 2.30 1.54 -1.42
C ALA A 85 1.75 2.43 -0.31
N PRO A 86 0.41 2.67 -0.26
CA PRO A 86 -0.22 3.57 0.69
C PRO A 86 -0.41 2.92 2.07
N ASN A 87 -0.48 3.79 3.08
CA ASN A 87 -1.04 3.52 4.39
C ASN A 87 -2.43 4.14 4.46
N VAL A 88 -3.44 3.35 4.14
CA VAL A 88 -4.85 3.73 4.25
C VAL A 88 -5.27 3.73 5.73
N ARG A 89 -6.43 4.33 6.07
CA ARG A 89 -6.96 4.23 7.45
C ARG A 89 -7.04 2.77 7.91
N GLY A 90 -6.84 2.53 9.20
CA GLY A 90 -6.66 1.19 9.75
C GLY A 90 -5.19 0.77 9.90
N SER A 91 -4.27 1.40 9.14
CA SER A 91 -2.83 1.10 9.24
C SER A 91 -2.28 1.46 10.62
N SER A 92 -1.38 0.61 11.14
CA SER A 92 -0.70 0.83 12.41
C SER A 92 0.40 1.88 12.31
N GLY A 93 0.86 2.39 13.48
CA GLY A 93 1.98 3.34 13.55
C GLY A 93 1.60 4.81 13.38
N PHE A 94 0.31 5.12 13.18
CA PHE A 94 -0.23 6.48 13.03
C PHE A 94 -1.12 6.91 14.20
N GLY A 95 -1.09 6.16 15.31
CA GLY A 95 -1.87 6.38 16.51
C GLY A 95 -3.21 5.63 16.49
N HIS A 96 -3.83 5.53 17.69
CA HIS A 96 -5.03 4.75 17.92
C HIS A 96 -6.24 5.19 17.07
N THR A 97 -6.45 6.49 16.94
CA THR A 97 -7.56 7.03 16.13
C THR A 97 -7.47 6.61 14.67
N PHE A 98 -6.28 6.67 14.09
CA PHE A 98 -6.06 6.26 12.69
C PHE A 98 -6.19 4.75 12.53
N GLY A 99 -5.61 3.97 13.47
CA GLY A 99 -5.68 2.51 13.45
C GLY A 99 -7.10 1.95 13.58
N ASN A 100 -8.01 2.67 14.23
CA ASN A 100 -9.41 2.25 14.37
C ASN A 100 -10.37 2.94 13.37
N ALA A 101 -9.86 3.77 12.48
CA ALA A 101 -10.69 4.58 11.58
C ALA A 101 -11.39 3.80 10.46
N ASP A 102 -11.10 2.50 10.32
CA ASP A 102 -11.76 1.60 9.36
C ASP A 102 -12.63 0.52 10.04
N ASN A 103 -12.81 0.55 11.36
CA ASN A 103 -13.52 -0.49 12.07
C ASN A 103 -15.03 -0.48 11.79
N GLY A 104 -15.61 -1.68 11.67
CA GLY A 104 -17.04 -1.88 11.49
C GLY A 104 -17.57 -1.17 10.23
N ALA A 105 -18.60 -0.34 10.41
CA ALA A 105 -19.22 0.42 9.31
C ALA A 105 -18.27 1.43 8.63
N ALA A 106 -17.19 1.84 9.29
CA ALA A 106 -16.20 2.74 8.73
C ALA A 106 -15.28 2.06 7.68
N ARG A 107 -15.42 0.74 7.49
CA ARG A 107 -14.69 -0.03 6.48
C ARG A 107 -14.82 0.52 5.06
N THR A 108 -15.99 1.04 4.72
CA THR A 108 -16.23 1.67 3.41
C THR A 108 -15.35 2.90 3.17
N ALA A 109 -14.95 3.60 4.22
CA ALA A 109 -14.06 4.73 4.10
C ALA A 109 -12.61 4.32 3.76
N ALA A 110 -12.17 3.12 4.17
CA ALA A 110 -10.87 2.58 3.74
C ALA A 110 -10.87 2.24 2.24
N ILE A 111 -12.01 1.80 1.69
CA ILE A 111 -12.14 1.59 0.23
C ILE A 111 -12.08 2.93 -0.51
N ALA A 112 -12.71 3.98 0.03
CA ALA A 112 -12.63 5.33 -0.53
C ALA A 112 -11.19 5.91 -0.47
N ASP A 113 -10.39 5.55 0.53
CA ASP A 113 -8.97 5.93 0.60
C ASP A 113 -8.18 5.39 -0.60
N VAL A 114 -8.52 4.19 -1.08
CA VAL A 114 -7.86 3.61 -2.27
C VAL A 114 -8.18 4.47 -3.50
N ALA A 115 -9.42 4.89 -3.67
CA ALA A 115 -9.80 5.80 -4.75
C ALA A 115 -9.11 7.17 -4.64
N ALA A 116 -8.97 7.70 -3.42
CA ALA A 116 -8.24 8.95 -3.18
C ALA A 116 -6.75 8.82 -3.54
N CYS A 117 -6.13 7.64 -3.32
CA CYS A 117 -4.76 7.38 -3.77
C CYS A 117 -4.65 7.45 -5.30
N VAL A 118 -5.61 6.88 -6.02
CA VAL A 118 -5.64 6.94 -7.49
C VAL A 118 -5.77 8.39 -7.98
N GLY A 119 -6.73 9.15 -7.44
CA GLY A 119 -6.90 10.56 -7.77
C GLY A 119 -5.61 11.36 -7.54
N TYR A 120 -4.98 11.16 -6.38
CA TYR A 120 -3.70 11.80 -6.07
C TYR A 120 -2.60 11.47 -7.08
N LEU A 121 -2.46 10.20 -7.49
CA LEU A 121 -1.43 9.78 -8.46
C LEU A 121 -1.63 10.44 -9.83
N VAL A 122 -2.87 10.61 -10.25
CA VAL A 122 -3.22 11.29 -11.51
C VAL A 122 -2.97 12.79 -11.38
N ASP A 123 -3.47 13.44 -10.34
CA ASP A 123 -3.35 14.89 -10.11
C ASP A 123 -1.87 15.31 -9.96
N ALA A 124 -1.05 14.46 -9.39
CA ALA A 124 0.39 14.69 -9.25
C ALA A 124 1.21 14.35 -10.51
N GLY A 125 0.58 13.92 -11.60
CA GLY A 125 1.26 13.52 -12.84
C GLY A 125 2.16 12.30 -12.70
N ILE A 126 1.89 11.44 -11.71
CA ILE A 126 2.65 10.20 -11.45
C ILE A 126 2.12 9.07 -12.34
N ALA A 127 0.81 9.00 -12.50
CA ALA A 127 0.14 7.98 -13.30
C ALA A 127 -0.87 8.60 -14.27
N GLU A 128 -1.11 7.92 -15.40
CA GLU A 128 -2.19 8.28 -16.32
C GLU A 128 -3.49 7.54 -15.97
N PRO A 129 -4.66 8.16 -16.16
CA PRO A 129 -5.94 7.48 -16.09
C PRO A 129 -5.95 6.25 -17.01
N GLY A 130 -6.52 5.14 -16.51
CA GLY A 130 -6.57 3.89 -17.28
C GLY A 130 -5.27 3.09 -17.32
N GLN A 131 -4.19 3.56 -16.70
CA GLN A 131 -2.93 2.81 -16.56
C GLN A 131 -2.59 2.50 -15.10
N ILE A 132 -3.60 2.41 -14.25
CA ILE A 132 -3.43 2.11 -12.83
C ILE A 132 -3.97 0.72 -12.52
N GLY A 133 -3.13 -0.11 -11.91
CA GLY A 133 -3.52 -1.39 -11.34
C GLY A 133 -3.68 -1.33 -9.84
N CYS A 134 -4.44 -2.27 -9.27
CA CYS A 134 -4.56 -2.45 -7.82
C CYS A 134 -4.14 -3.87 -7.45
N ALA A 135 -3.32 -4.02 -6.42
CA ALA A 135 -2.87 -5.33 -5.96
C ALA A 135 -2.83 -5.38 -4.44
N GLY A 136 -3.15 -6.53 -3.85
CA GLY A 136 -3.06 -6.69 -2.42
C GLY A 136 -3.14 -8.12 -1.95
N ARG A 137 -2.73 -8.34 -0.70
CA ARG A 137 -2.78 -9.65 -0.06
C ARG A 137 -3.58 -9.58 1.24
N SER A 138 -4.36 -10.63 1.53
CA SER A 138 -5.17 -10.73 2.75
C SER A 138 -6.13 -9.53 2.84
N TYR A 139 -6.07 -8.72 3.89
CA TYR A 139 -6.85 -7.49 3.97
C TYR A 139 -6.62 -6.54 2.76
N GLY A 140 -5.38 -6.41 2.29
CA GLY A 140 -5.10 -5.67 1.05
C GLY A 140 -5.76 -6.30 -0.19
N GLY A 141 -5.90 -7.63 -0.22
CA GLY A 141 -6.66 -8.35 -1.24
C GLY A 141 -8.17 -8.02 -1.16
N TYR A 142 -8.74 -8.00 0.05
CA TYR A 142 -10.12 -7.54 0.26
C TYR A 142 -10.31 -6.11 -0.27
N LEU A 143 -9.43 -5.18 0.09
CA LEU A 143 -9.50 -3.80 -0.40
C LEU A 143 -9.37 -3.72 -1.92
N THR A 144 -8.53 -4.57 -2.53
CA THR A 144 -8.41 -4.68 -3.99
C THR A 144 -9.73 -5.08 -4.62
N LEU A 145 -10.35 -6.17 -4.17
CA LEU A 145 -11.65 -6.63 -4.67
C LEU A 145 -12.74 -5.58 -4.47
N ALA A 146 -12.79 -4.98 -3.27
CA ALA A 146 -13.77 -3.95 -2.94
C ALA A 146 -13.58 -2.68 -3.79
N ALA A 147 -12.35 -2.25 -4.04
CA ALA A 147 -12.05 -1.10 -4.88
C ALA A 147 -12.44 -1.36 -6.35
N LEU A 148 -12.11 -2.53 -6.90
CA LEU A 148 -12.47 -2.92 -8.27
C LEU A 148 -13.99 -2.98 -8.48
N THR A 149 -14.75 -3.40 -7.48
CA THR A 149 -16.22 -3.49 -7.58
C THR A 149 -16.91 -2.15 -7.33
N THR A 150 -16.33 -1.30 -6.47
CA THR A 150 -16.92 0.01 -6.13
C THR A 150 -16.53 1.09 -7.15
N TYR A 151 -15.32 1.01 -7.69
CA TYR A 151 -14.74 2.01 -8.60
C TYR A 151 -14.14 1.33 -9.85
N PRO A 152 -14.93 0.60 -10.65
CA PRO A 152 -14.41 -0.22 -11.76
C PRO A 152 -13.63 0.59 -12.80
N ASP A 153 -13.99 1.85 -13.00
CA ASP A 153 -13.37 2.71 -14.03
C ASP A 153 -12.00 3.28 -13.61
N LEU A 154 -11.59 3.11 -12.33
CA LEU A 154 -10.31 3.61 -11.86
C LEU A 154 -9.14 2.68 -12.17
N PHE A 155 -9.41 1.40 -12.46
CA PHE A 155 -8.36 0.39 -12.54
C PHE A 155 -8.39 -0.37 -13.86
N ALA A 156 -7.22 -0.50 -14.47
CA ALA A 156 -7.02 -1.33 -15.67
C ALA A 156 -6.91 -2.83 -15.31
N VAL A 157 -6.43 -3.16 -14.12
CA VAL A 157 -6.19 -4.53 -13.67
C VAL A 157 -6.20 -4.62 -12.15
N GLY A 158 -6.62 -5.77 -11.63
CA GLY A 158 -6.52 -6.10 -10.20
C GLY A 158 -5.86 -7.45 -9.95
N ILE A 159 -5.06 -7.53 -8.90
CA ILE A 159 -4.44 -8.77 -8.43
C ILE A 159 -4.78 -8.96 -6.96
N ASP A 160 -5.64 -9.93 -6.70
CA ASP A 160 -5.94 -10.37 -5.34
C ASP A 160 -5.12 -11.60 -4.96
N VAL A 161 -4.56 -11.57 -3.76
CA VAL A 161 -3.89 -12.72 -3.15
C VAL A 161 -4.54 -13.02 -1.80
N CYS A 162 -5.35 -14.07 -1.74
CA CYS A 162 -6.08 -14.54 -0.55
C CYS A 162 -6.88 -13.45 0.18
N GLY A 163 -7.51 -12.53 -0.58
CA GLY A 163 -8.44 -11.55 -0.03
C GLY A 163 -9.77 -12.18 0.37
N MET A 164 -10.44 -11.55 1.33
CA MET A 164 -11.77 -11.97 1.77
C MET A 164 -12.81 -11.39 0.81
N SER A 165 -13.46 -12.25 0.01
CA SER A 165 -14.47 -11.82 -0.95
C SER A 165 -15.88 -11.68 -0.32
N ASP A 166 -16.13 -12.38 0.79
CA ASP A 166 -17.37 -12.35 1.56
C ASP A 166 -17.07 -12.36 3.06
N LEU A 167 -17.32 -11.23 3.72
CA LEU A 167 -17.08 -11.08 5.14
C LEU A 167 -18.05 -11.92 5.99
N THR A 168 -19.26 -12.18 5.51
CA THR A 168 -20.24 -13.03 6.24
C THR A 168 -19.73 -14.46 6.32
N THR A 169 -19.33 -15.01 5.19
CA THR A 169 -18.74 -16.35 5.12
C THR A 169 -17.40 -16.41 5.88
N PHE A 170 -16.59 -15.37 5.80
CA PHE A 170 -15.34 -15.28 6.55
C PHE A 170 -15.60 -15.38 8.05
N TYR A 171 -16.47 -14.55 8.62
CA TYR A 171 -16.78 -14.58 10.05
C TYR A 171 -17.43 -15.89 10.51
N ALA A 172 -18.22 -16.55 9.65
CA ALA A 172 -18.84 -17.82 9.98
C ALA A 172 -17.85 -19.00 10.02
N ASN A 173 -16.70 -18.88 9.35
CA ASN A 173 -15.74 -19.97 9.18
C ASN A 173 -14.32 -19.65 9.68
N THR A 174 -14.13 -18.51 10.32
CA THR A 174 -12.83 -18.12 10.89
C THR A 174 -12.72 -18.56 12.36
N GLU A 175 -11.51 -18.50 12.89
CA GLU A 175 -11.25 -18.83 14.29
C GLU A 175 -11.84 -17.76 15.24
N PRO A 176 -12.32 -18.14 16.45
CA PRO A 176 -13.02 -17.22 17.35
C PRO A 176 -12.21 -16.00 17.82
N TRP A 177 -10.89 -16.03 17.65
CA TRP A 177 -9.98 -14.94 18.07
C TRP A 177 -9.60 -13.98 16.94
N ILE A 178 -10.11 -14.17 15.73
CA ILE A 178 -9.99 -13.26 14.60
C ILE A 178 -11.23 -12.38 14.53
#